data_14e23fbf1856f12bb68ffa19cb6c490f
#
_entry.id   14e23fbf1856f12bb68ffa19cb6c490f
#
_cell.length_a   1.000
_cell.length_b   1.000
_cell.length_c   1.000
_cell.angle_alpha   90.00
_cell.angle_beta   90.00
_cell.angle_gamma   90.00
#
_symmetry.space_group_name_H-M   'P 1'
#
loop_
_entity.id
_entity.type
_entity.pdbx_description
1 polymer ?
#
loop_
_entity_poly.entity_id
_entity_poly.type
_entity_poly.pdbx_seq_one_letter_code
_entity_poly.pdbx_strand_id
1 'polypeptide(L)'
;MQIQDIVTHGSLLGSEKIYATSPRFPHVRVGMRCIPLTATRNDDGTYTPNPDVIVYDTGGPYTDAAYEVNLEQGLPKLRAPWIDSRQDTEQQAGLDSCYSRERLADESLQHLRYPNIQTHPLRAKDKCVTQRYYAVRGIITEEMEYVAMRENQMLETVTERHILGGDSQGAVLPTVVTAEFVRDEIAAGRAIIPANINHPESEPMIIGRNFLCKVNANIGNSATTSCIAEEVEKAVWATRWGADTVMDLSTGKHIHETREWIIRNSPVPIGTVPLYQALEKVNGRVESLTWEIYRDTLIEQAEQGVDYFTIHAGLRKQHIPLTLRRLTGIVSRGGAIMAGWCTAKNQESFLYEHFEEICEISARYDVALSLGDGLRPGCIHDANDAAQVAELKTLGELNRIAARYHVQVMIEGPGHIPMHMIPENMTRELLDCDEAPFYTLGPLVSDIGAGYDHITGAIGASIIGHLGTAMLCYVTQKEHLGLPERDDVRQGVVTYKLAAHAADLAKGHPAAFVRDYAMSKARFEFRWRDQFHLSLDPERAQEFHDQTLPEESQKEKHFCSMCGEHFCSMRANRKFRKALQSHESA
;
A
#
# COMPACT_ATOMS: atom_id res chain seq x y z
N MET A 1 -29.02 9.39 -3.39
CA MET A 1 -27.69 9.95 -3.61
C MET A 1 -27.11 9.18 -4.80
N GLN A 2 -26.74 9.84 -5.87
CA GLN A 2 -26.10 9.13 -6.98
C GLN A 2 -24.70 8.73 -6.52
N ILE A 3 -24.25 7.52 -6.86
CA ILE A 3 -22.91 7.00 -6.49
C ILE A 3 -21.79 8.00 -6.83
N GLN A 4 -21.96 8.77 -7.89
CA GLN A 4 -21.00 9.77 -8.38
C GLN A 4 -20.73 10.94 -7.41
N ASP A 5 -21.67 11.26 -6.51
CA ASP A 5 -21.55 12.38 -5.56
C ASP A 5 -20.83 12.01 -4.26
N ILE A 6 -20.42 10.73 -4.12
CA ILE A 6 -19.87 10.19 -2.89
C ILE A 6 -18.34 10.40 -2.81
N VAL A 7 -17.63 10.28 -3.95
CA VAL A 7 -16.17 10.33 -3.95
C VAL A 7 -15.64 11.76 -4.05
N THR A 8 -14.63 12.07 -3.26
CA THR A 8 -13.90 13.32 -3.36
C THR A 8 -12.87 13.25 -4.48
N HIS A 9 -12.90 14.18 -5.41
CA HIS A 9 -11.97 14.28 -6.53
C HIS A 9 -11.37 15.69 -6.67
N GLY A 10 -10.44 15.87 -7.61
CA GLY A 10 -9.67 17.09 -7.79
C GLY A 10 -8.37 17.13 -6.98
N SER A 11 -7.52 18.09 -7.28
CA SER A 11 -6.19 18.20 -6.67
C SER A 11 -6.25 18.33 -5.15
N LEU A 12 -5.24 17.81 -4.46
CA LEU A 12 -5.02 18.10 -3.06
C LEU A 12 -4.59 19.57 -2.89
N LEU A 13 -4.94 20.16 -1.76
CA LEU A 13 -4.66 21.56 -1.46
C LEU A 13 -3.20 21.92 -1.77
N GLY A 14 -3.01 22.96 -2.60
CA GLY A 14 -1.69 23.49 -2.94
C GLY A 14 -0.83 22.59 -3.82
N SER A 15 -1.43 21.71 -4.58
CA SER A 15 -0.70 20.84 -5.51
C SER A 15 -1.48 20.66 -6.81
N GLU A 16 -0.78 20.19 -7.84
CA GLU A 16 -1.34 19.89 -9.15
C GLU A 16 -0.81 18.55 -9.68
N LYS A 17 -1.59 17.92 -10.55
CA LYS A 17 -1.17 16.71 -11.26
C LYS A 17 -0.27 17.08 -12.42
N ILE A 18 0.87 16.41 -12.52
CA ILE A 18 1.80 16.50 -13.65
C ILE A 18 2.03 15.13 -14.25
N TYR A 19 2.45 15.09 -15.52
CA TYR A 19 2.72 13.84 -16.23
C TYR A 19 4.10 13.89 -16.89
N ALA A 20 4.93 12.86 -16.61
CA ALA A 20 6.16 12.61 -17.33
C ALA A 20 5.94 11.53 -18.40
N THR A 21 6.61 11.65 -19.54
CA THR A 21 6.53 10.68 -20.64
C THR A 21 7.81 9.86 -20.70
N SER A 22 7.68 8.53 -20.85
CA SER A 22 8.84 7.66 -20.97
C SER A 22 9.62 7.90 -22.27
N PRO A 23 10.96 8.00 -22.18
CA PRO A 23 11.80 8.01 -23.36
C PRO A 23 11.87 6.64 -24.06
N ARG A 24 11.70 5.55 -23.33
CA ARG A 24 11.73 4.16 -23.85
C ARG A 24 10.41 3.78 -24.50
N PHE A 25 9.30 4.10 -23.84
CA PHE A 25 7.93 3.80 -24.28
C PHE A 25 7.11 5.10 -24.37
N PRO A 26 7.13 5.83 -25.49
CA PRO A 26 6.51 7.16 -25.60
C PRO A 26 5.00 7.21 -25.29
N HIS A 27 4.32 6.08 -25.28
CA HIS A 27 2.92 5.94 -24.91
C HIS A 27 2.72 5.80 -23.39
N VAL A 28 3.79 5.56 -22.61
CA VAL A 28 3.75 5.47 -21.14
C VAL A 28 3.88 6.86 -20.55
N ARG A 29 2.86 7.26 -19.77
CA ARG A 29 2.81 8.53 -19.06
C ARG A 29 2.60 8.27 -17.57
N VAL A 30 3.48 8.82 -16.75
CA VAL A 30 3.49 8.64 -15.29
C VAL A 30 2.96 9.90 -14.62
N GLY A 31 1.86 9.77 -13.87
CA GLY A 31 1.28 10.84 -13.08
C GLY A 31 2.00 11.00 -11.74
N MET A 32 2.34 12.26 -11.41
CA MET A 32 2.91 12.66 -10.12
C MET A 32 2.20 13.90 -9.60
N ARG A 33 2.39 14.19 -8.33
CA ARG A 33 1.87 15.40 -7.69
C ARG A 33 2.98 16.44 -7.54
N CYS A 34 2.82 17.60 -8.17
CA CYS A 34 3.72 18.74 -8.04
C CYS A 34 3.19 19.69 -6.96
N ILE A 35 4.05 20.11 -6.05
CA ILE A 35 3.78 21.12 -5.02
C ILE A 35 4.62 22.36 -5.37
N PRO A 36 4.03 23.38 -6.02
CA PRO A 36 4.71 24.61 -6.33
C PRO A 36 5.00 25.40 -5.04
N LEU A 37 6.23 25.94 -4.94
CA LEU A 37 6.66 26.69 -3.76
C LEU A 37 6.79 28.17 -4.08
N THR A 38 6.41 29.00 -3.10
CA THR A 38 6.60 30.46 -3.19
C THR A 38 8.07 30.84 -3.09
N ALA A 39 8.45 31.94 -3.75
CA ALA A 39 9.83 32.44 -3.70
C ALA A 39 10.21 32.93 -2.29
N THR A 40 11.47 32.72 -1.91
CA THR A 40 12.07 33.27 -0.70
C THR A 40 12.27 34.76 -0.86
N ARG A 41 11.75 35.57 0.07
CA ARG A 41 12.04 37.01 0.15
C ARG A 41 13.37 37.24 0.84
N ASN A 42 14.32 37.77 0.11
CA ASN A 42 15.65 38.12 0.61
C ASN A 42 15.65 39.39 1.45
N ASP A 43 16.71 39.63 2.21
CA ASP A 43 16.85 40.77 3.09
C ASP A 43 16.96 42.12 2.35
N ASP A 44 17.44 42.09 1.10
CA ASP A 44 17.51 43.26 0.19
C ASP A 44 16.18 43.56 -0.51
N GLY A 45 15.14 42.78 -0.22
CA GLY A 45 13.82 42.90 -0.83
C GLY A 45 13.65 42.17 -2.16
N THR A 46 14.69 41.53 -2.68
CA THR A 46 14.60 40.66 -3.87
C THR A 46 13.95 39.31 -3.55
N TYR A 47 13.63 38.53 -4.57
CA TYR A 47 13.02 37.21 -4.43
C TYR A 47 13.86 36.15 -5.12
N THR A 48 14.16 35.06 -4.39
CA THR A 48 14.82 33.86 -4.94
C THR A 48 13.79 32.76 -5.13
N PRO A 49 13.63 32.21 -6.36
CA PRO A 49 12.73 31.09 -6.59
C PRO A 49 13.11 29.86 -5.76
N ASN A 50 12.13 29.12 -5.29
CA ASN A 50 12.31 27.79 -4.74
C ASN A 50 11.87 26.75 -5.77
N PRO A 51 12.60 25.63 -5.91
CA PRO A 51 12.17 24.56 -6.80
C PRO A 51 10.87 23.93 -6.29
N ASP A 52 10.03 23.51 -7.21
CA ASP A 52 8.83 22.73 -6.88
C ASP A 52 9.21 21.37 -6.28
N VAL A 53 8.34 20.83 -5.43
CA VAL A 53 8.52 19.50 -4.84
C VAL A 53 7.60 18.51 -5.52
N ILE A 54 8.19 17.54 -6.21
CA ILE A 54 7.46 16.46 -6.85
C ILE A 54 7.35 15.31 -5.86
N VAL A 55 6.13 14.80 -5.64
CA VAL A 55 5.86 13.71 -4.71
C VAL A 55 5.06 12.60 -5.39
N TYR A 56 5.21 11.39 -4.84
CA TYR A 56 4.47 10.23 -5.25
C TYR A 56 2.97 10.48 -5.14
N ASP A 57 2.20 10.11 -6.15
CA ASP A 57 0.75 10.25 -6.18
C ASP A 57 0.08 8.89 -6.35
N THR A 58 -0.75 8.53 -5.39
CA THR A 58 -1.50 7.28 -5.36
C THR A 58 -2.96 7.45 -5.76
N GLY A 59 -3.42 8.71 -5.87
CA GLY A 59 -4.82 9.02 -6.16
C GLY A 59 -5.22 8.80 -7.63
N GLY A 60 -4.25 8.50 -8.52
CA GLY A 60 -4.51 8.29 -9.92
C GLY A 60 -5.33 9.42 -10.56
N PRO A 61 -6.34 9.12 -11.39
CA PRO A 61 -7.21 10.15 -12.00
C PRO A 61 -7.99 11.00 -10.99
N TYR A 62 -8.27 10.50 -9.78
CA TYR A 62 -9.04 11.25 -8.78
C TYR A 62 -8.34 12.50 -8.25
N THR A 63 -7.05 12.63 -8.42
CA THR A 63 -6.27 13.83 -8.04
C THR A 63 -5.98 14.75 -9.22
N ASP A 64 -6.48 14.42 -10.41
CA ASP A 64 -6.41 15.28 -11.60
C ASP A 64 -7.66 16.15 -11.70
N ALA A 65 -7.51 17.47 -11.63
CA ALA A 65 -8.61 18.41 -11.73
C ALA A 65 -9.30 18.41 -13.14
N ALA A 66 -8.61 17.90 -14.16
CA ALA A 66 -9.14 17.79 -15.51
C ALA A 66 -9.93 16.48 -15.76
N TYR A 67 -9.88 15.53 -14.82
CA TYR A 67 -10.57 14.25 -14.95
C TYR A 67 -12.03 14.35 -14.49
N GLU A 68 -12.95 13.94 -15.34
CA GLU A 68 -14.37 13.84 -15.02
C GLU A 68 -14.67 12.44 -14.45
N VAL A 69 -15.06 12.38 -13.18
CA VAL A 69 -15.33 11.12 -12.47
C VAL A 69 -16.66 10.51 -12.91
N ASN A 70 -16.61 9.26 -13.34
CA ASN A 70 -17.79 8.44 -13.61
C ASN A 70 -17.58 7.02 -13.05
N LEU A 71 -18.09 6.77 -11.85
CA LEU A 71 -17.89 5.49 -11.15
C LEU A 71 -18.56 4.30 -11.84
N GLU A 72 -19.64 4.52 -12.61
CA GLU A 72 -20.31 3.46 -13.38
C GLU A 72 -19.50 3.06 -14.62
N GLN A 73 -18.74 3.99 -15.19
CA GLN A 73 -17.83 3.72 -16.30
C GLN A 73 -16.50 3.13 -15.81
N GLY A 74 -16.09 3.46 -14.58
CA GLY A 74 -14.80 3.11 -14.00
C GLY A 74 -13.64 3.97 -14.51
N LEU A 75 -12.45 3.63 -14.07
CA LEU A 75 -11.23 4.34 -14.45
C LEU A 75 -10.77 3.97 -15.88
N PRO A 76 -9.97 4.83 -16.52
CA PRO A 76 -9.33 4.51 -17.79
C PRO A 76 -8.45 3.26 -17.67
N LYS A 77 -8.55 2.36 -18.65
CA LYS A 77 -7.79 1.11 -18.72
C LYS A 77 -6.36 1.36 -19.20
N LEU A 78 -5.56 2.01 -18.35
CA LEU A 78 -4.18 2.46 -18.64
C LEU A 78 -3.31 1.35 -19.24
N ARG A 79 -3.37 0.16 -18.66
CA ARG A 79 -2.48 -0.97 -19.00
C ARG A 79 -3.02 -1.87 -20.11
N ALA A 80 -4.28 -1.69 -20.56
CA ALA A 80 -4.84 -2.54 -21.60
C ALA A 80 -4.01 -2.57 -22.90
N PRO A 81 -3.55 -1.42 -23.45
CA PRO A 81 -2.68 -1.44 -24.64
C PRO A 81 -1.33 -2.12 -24.40
N TRP A 82 -0.78 -2.06 -23.19
CA TRP A 82 0.50 -2.69 -22.85
C TRP A 82 0.36 -4.21 -22.82
N ILE A 83 -0.71 -4.69 -22.15
CA ILE A 83 -1.04 -6.12 -22.07
C ILE A 83 -1.28 -6.69 -23.47
N ASP A 84 -2.05 -6.00 -24.30
CA ASP A 84 -2.34 -6.43 -25.67
C ASP A 84 -1.08 -6.46 -26.55
N SER A 85 -0.17 -5.48 -26.39
CA SER A 85 1.06 -5.40 -27.19
C SER A 85 1.97 -6.62 -27.04
N ARG A 86 1.94 -7.30 -25.88
CA ARG A 86 2.74 -8.50 -25.60
C ARG A 86 2.25 -9.75 -26.31
N GLN A 87 0.99 -9.78 -26.78
CA GLN A 87 0.38 -10.87 -27.58
C GLN A 87 0.45 -12.25 -26.93
N ASP A 88 0.64 -12.34 -25.62
CA ASP A 88 0.78 -13.57 -24.84
C ASP A 88 -0.44 -13.90 -23.97
N THR A 89 -1.48 -13.09 -24.07
CA THR A 89 -2.79 -13.29 -23.45
C THR A 89 -3.86 -13.65 -24.48
N GLU A 90 -4.88 -14.37 -24.05
CA GLU A 90 -6.09 -14.67 -24.83
C GLU A 90 -7.35 -14.27 -24.06
N GLN A 91 -8.33 -13.76 -24.79
CA GLN A 91 -9.64 -13.50 -24.22
C GLN A 91 -10.41 -14.83 -24.12
N GLN A 92 -10.98 -15.10 -22.96
CA GLN A 92 -11.74 -16.31 -22.70
C GLN A 92 -13.13 -16.24 -23.34
N ALA A 93 -13.71 -17.40 -23.66
CA ALA A 93 -15.07 -17.48 -24.21
C ALA A 93 -16.14 -17.12 -23.16
N GLY A 94 -15.80 -17.10 -21.89
CA GLY A 94 -16.67 -16.77 -20.76
C GLY A 94 -15.91 -16.89 -19.44
N LEU A 95 -16.64 -16.80 -18.34
CA LEU A 95 -16.07 -16.97 -16.99
C LEU A 95 -15.83 -18.45 -16.68
N ASP A 96 -14.64 -18.79 -16.17
CA ASP A 96 -14.31 -20.15 -15.75
C ASP A 96 -14.90 -20.47 -14.36
N SER A 97 -14.98 -19.48 -13.45
CA SER A 97 -15.58 -19.69 -12.13
C SER A 97 -17.06 -20.04 -12.21
N CYS A 98 -17.45 -21.12 -11.53
CA CYS A 98 -18.85 -21.52 -11.42
C CYS A 98 -19.67 -20.48 -10.65
N TYR A 99 -19.11 -19.98 -9.54
CA TYR A 99 -19.77 -18.99 -8.73
C TYR A 99 -20.00 -17.68 -9.47
N SER A 100 -19.03 -17.19 -10.25
CA SER A 100 -19.19 -16.00 -11.08
C SER A 100 -20.36 -16.15 -12.08
N ARG A 101 -20.47 -17.33 -12.73
CA ARG A 101 -21.58 -17.60 -13.65
C ARG A 101 -22.94 -17.62 -12.96
N GLU A 102 -23.03 -18.21 -11.76
CA GLU A 102 -24.25 -18.25 -10.95
C GLU A 102 -24.66 -16.83 -10.54
N ARG A 103 -23.69 -16.02 -10.05
CA ARG A 103 -23.95 -14.61 -9.69
C ARG A 103 -24.41 -13.79 -10.88
N LEU A 104 -23.83 -14.02 -12.06
CA LEU A 104 -24.23 -13.33 -13.31
C LEU A 104 -25.62 -13.74 -13.77
N ALA A 105 -26.04 -14.99 -13.57
CA ALA A 105 -27.35 -15.48 -13.94
C ALA A 105 -28.49 -15.07 -12.98
N ASP A 106 -28.17 -14.68 -11.76
CA ASP A 106 -29.16 -14.30 -10.73
C ASP A 106 -29.70 -12.89 -10.97
N GLU A 107 -30.88 -12.77 -11.59
CA GLU A 107 -31.53 -11.49 -11.90
C GLU A 107 -31.82 -10.63 -10.65
N SER A 108 -31.96 -11.22 -9.48
CA SER A 108 -32.20 -10.47 -8.22
C SER A 108 -31.02 -9.57 -7.85
N LEU A 109 -29.82 -9.86 -8.34
CA LEU A 109 -28.58 -9.14 -8.06
C LEU A 109 -28.30 -8.03 -9.10
N GLN A 110 -29.14 -7.88 -10.13
CA GLN A 110 -28.90 -6.92 -11.22
C GLN A 110 -28.66 -5.49 -10.71
N HIS A 111 -29.35 -5.08 -9.67
CA HIS A 111 -29.24 -3.74 -9.08
C HIS A 111 -27.95 -3.48 -8.27
N LEU A 112 -27.18 -4.52 -7.98
CA LEU A 112 -25.88 -4.44 -7.28
C LEU A 112 -24.69 -4.55 -8.22
N ARG A 113 -24.91 -5.09 -9.43
CA ARG A 113 -23.83 -5.34 -10.39
C ARG A 113 -23.23 -4.06 -10.90
N TYR A 114 -21.92 -4.13 -11.11
CA TYR A 114 -21.22 -3.12 -11.88
C TYR A 114 -21.75 -3.10 -13.33
N PRO A 115 -22.12 -1.92 -13.90
CA PRO A 115 -22.78 -1.86 -15.20
C PRO A 115 -21.94 -2.45 -16.35
N ASN A 116 -20.63 -2.28 -16.30
CA ASN A 116 -19.69 -2.69 -17.34
C ASN A 116 -18.84 -3.91 -16.90
N ILE A 117 -19.49 -4.91 -16.28
CA ILE A 117 -18.83 -6.12 -15.82
C ILE A 117 -18.13 -6.86 -16.96
N GLN A 118 -16.90 -7.32 -16.72
CA GLN A 118 -16.14 -8.10 -17.69
C GLN A 118 -16.57 -9.57 -17.66
N THR A 119 -17.18 -10.05 -18.73
CA THR A 119 -17.64 -11.45 -18.86
C THR A 119 -16.69 -12.35 -19.66
N HIS A 120 -15.67 -11.75 -20.27
CA HIS A 120 -14.67 -12.42 -21.10
C HIS A 120 -13.27 -12.00 -20.61
N PRO A 121 -12.80 -12.51 -19.47
CA PRO A 121 -11.52 -12.11 -18.90
C PRO A 121 -10.33 -12.56 -19.76
N LEU A 122 -9.20 -11.88 -19.58
CA LEU A 122 -7.93 -12.32 -20.19
C LEU A 122 -7.29 -13.41 -19.35
N ARG A 123 -6.56 -14.29 -20.03
CA ARG A 123 -5.71 -15.32 -19.42
C ARG A 123 -4.44 -15.50 -20.27
N ALA A 124 -3.37 -15.97 -19.66
CA ALA A 124 -2.15 -16.37 -20.38
C ALA A 124 -2.47 -17.42 -21.46
N LYS A 125 -1.97 -17.24 -22.69
CA LYS A 125 -2.03 -18.26 -23.77
C LYS A 125 -1.28 -19.52 -23.37
N ASP A 126 -0.10 -19.32 -22.78
CA ASP A 126 0.70 -20.38 -22.21
C ASP A 126 0.41 -20.52 -20.70
N LYS A 127 1.44 -20.72 -19.89
CA LYS A 127 1.28 -20.96 -18.46
C LYS A 127 1.43 -19.74 -17.58
N CYS A 128 2.07 -18.65 -18.07
CA CYS A 128 2.52 -17.57 -17.22
C CYS A 128 2.66 -16.24 -17.97
N VAL A 129 2.19 -15.15 -17.31
CA VAL A 129 2.29 -13.76 -17.78
C VAL A 129 2.71 -12.80 -16.64
N THR A 130 3.40 -13.33 -15.61
CA THR A 130 3.78 -12.53 -14.44
C THR A 130 4.93 -11.58 -14.74
N GLN A 131 5.03 -10.46 -14.01
CA GLN A 131 6.17 -9.54 -14.12
C GLN A 131 7.50 -10.27 -13.84
N ARG A 132 7.51 -11.23 -12.92
CA ARG A 132 8.70 -12.06 -12.66
C ARG A 132 9.08 -12.97 -13.84
N TYR A 133 8.11 -13.49 -14.56
CA TYR A 133 8.34 -14.29 -15.75
C TYR A 133 9.07 -13.49 -16.84
N TYR A 134 8.67 -12.24 -17.06
CA TYR A 134 9.37 -11.34 -17.97
C TYR A 134 10.76 -10.97 -17.43
N ALA A 135 10.84 -10.62 -16.15
CA ALA A 135 12.09 -10.19 -15.51
C ALA A 135 13.20 -11.24 -15.61
N VAL A 136 12.94 -12.50 -15.28
CA VAL A 136 13.96 -13.59 -15.37
C VAL A 136 14.39 -13.90 -16.80
N ARG A 137 13.63 -13.45 -17.79
CA ARG A 137 13.97 -13.55 -19.24
C ARG A 137 14.69 -12.31 -19.76
N GLY A 138 14.98 -11.33 -18.88
CA GLY A 138 15.63 -10.09 -19.24
C GLY A 138 14.72 -9.10 -19.96
N ILE A 139 13.40 -9.33 -19.98
CA ILE A 139 12.41 -8.47 -20.63
C ILE A 139 12.03 -7.34 -19.67
N ILE A 140 12.05 -6.11 -20.17
CA ILE A 140 11.55 -4.92 -19.46
C ILE A 140 10.15 -4.64 -20.01
N THR A 141 9.16 -4.64 -19.10
CA THR A 141 7.77 -4.31 -19.42
C THR A 141 7.49 -2.82 -19.25
N GLU A 142 6.38 -2.35 -19.77
CA GLU A 142 5.89 -1.00 -19.56
C GLU A 142 5.64 -0.72 -18.06
N GLU A 143 5.20 -1.72 -17.31
CA GLU A 143 5.01 -1.64 -15.86
C GLU A 143 6.35 -1.38 -15.14
N MET A 144 7.43 -2.05 -15.52
CA MET A 144 8.77 -1.83 -14.93
C MET A 144 9.32 -0.45 -15.25
N GLU A 145 9.13 0.03 -16.46
CA GLU A 145 9.50 1.38 -16.88
C GLU A 145 8.67 2.44 -16.14
N TYR A 146 7.35 2.24 -16.03
CA TYR A 146 6.46 3.12 -15.28
C TYR A 146 6.94 3.29 -13.84
N VAL A 147 7.24 2.18 -13.17
CA VAL A 147 7.78 2.17 -11.79
C VAL A 147 9.09 2.92 -11.71
N ALA A 148 10.06 2.64 -12.61
CA ALA A 148 11.35 3.32 -12.60
C ALA A 148 11.18 4.84 -12.73
N MET A 149 10.35 5.30 -13.66
CA MET A 149 10.07 6.71 -13.83
C MET A 149 9.40 7.32 -12.59
N ARG A 150 8.45 6.60 -11.98
CA ARG A 150 7.72 7.07 -10.81
C ARG A 150 8.63 7.28 -9.61
N GLU A 151 9.55 6.36 -9.36
CA GLU A 151 10.55 6.47 -8.30
C GLU A 151 11.59 7.57 -8.63
N ASN A 152 11.99 7.73 -9.89
CA ASN A 152 13.00 8.72 -10.31
C ASN A 152 12.51 10.17 -10.23
N GLN A 153 11.24 10.46 -10.50
CA GLN A 153 10.73 11.84 -10.42
C GLN A 153 10.95 12.46 -9.03
N MET A 154 10.99 11.64 -7.99
CA MET A 154 11.32 12.08 -6.64
C MET A 154 12.84 12.27 -6.44
N LEU A 155 13.67 11.58 -7.21
CA LEU A 155 15.15 11.64 -7.13
C LEU A 155 15.75 12.78 -7.94
N GLU A 156 15.11 13.24 -9.01
CA GLU A 156 15.62 14.25 -9.94
C GLU A 156 15.94 15.60 -9.28
N THR A 157 15.28 15.91 -8.16
CA THR A 157 15.49 17.16 -7.41
C THR A 157 16.49 17.03 -6.26
N VAL A 158 17.06 15.82 -6.05
CA VAL A 158 18.01 15.57 -4.96
C VAL A 158 19.34 16.24 -5.22
N THR A 159 19.84 16.96 -4.22
CA THR A 159 21.20 17.54 -4.20
C THR A 159 21.94 17.09 -2.94
N GLU A 160 23.26 17.23 -2.89
CA GLU A 160 24.07 16.90 -1.71
C GLU A 160 23.55 17.55 -0.41
N ARG A 161 22.94 18.73 -0.50
CA ARG A 161 22.37 19.45 0.64
C ARG A 161 21.16 18.76 1.28
N HIS A 162 20.52 17.87 0.54
CA HIS A 162 19.34 17.15 1.02
C HIS A 162 19.72 15.89 1.79
N ILE A 163 20.92 15.33 1.56
CA ILE A 163 21.34 14.05 2.12
C ILE A 163 21.91 14.27 3.52
N LEU A 164 21.25 13.74 4.53
CA LEU A 164 21.68 13.82 5.94
C LEU A 164 22.37 12.55 6.45
N GLY A 165 22.63 11.59 5.56
CA GLY A 165 23.12 10.27 5.94
C GLY A 165 21.95 9.32 6.20
N GLY A 166 22.22 8.24 6.90
CA GLY A 166 21.28 7.15 7.22
C GLY A 166 22.01 5.82 7.23
N ASP A 167 21.30 4.78 7.64
CA ASP A 167 21.80 3.40 7.60
C ASP A 167 20.81 2.55 6.80
N SER A 168 21.23 2.11 5.62
CA SER A 168 20.35 1.37 4.70
C SER A 168 20.02 -0.05 5.17
N GLN A 169 20.69 -0.52 6.25
CA GLN A 169 20.52 -1.88 6.77
C GLN A 169 20.69 -2.97 5.69
N GLY A 170 21.61 -2.71 4.75
CA GLY A 170 21.89 -3.59 3.62
C GLY A 170 20.95 -3.41 2.40
N ALA A 171 20.01 -2.47 2.43
CA ALA A 171 19.25 -2.12 1.24
C ALA A 171 20.14 -1.38 0.22
N VAL A 172 19.92 -1.65 -1.07
CA VAL A 172 20.59 -0.95 -2.18
C VAL A 172 19.71 0.22 -2.60
N LEU A 173 20.15 1.45 -2.33
CA LEU A 173 19.40 2.68 -2.60
C LEU A 173 20.09 3.45 -3.73
N PRO A 174 19.71 3.23 -5.01
CA PRO A 174 20.33 3.91 -6.14
C PRO A 174 19.95 5.39 -6.16
N THR A 175 20.85 6.23 -6.67
CA THR A 175 20.56 7.65 -6.98
C THR A 175 19.67 7.80 -8.22
N VAL A 176 19.62 6.77 -9.06
CA VAL A 176 18.75 6.66 -10.23
C VAL A 176 18.19 5.24 -10.27
N VAL A 177 16.87 5.11 -10.22
CA VAL A 177 16.16 3.85 -10.41
C VAL A 177 15.98 3.63 -11.92
N THR A 178 16.63 2.62 -12.49
CA THR A 178 16.44 2.25 -13.90
C THR A 178 15.43 1.11 -14.04
N ALA A 179 14.84 0.97 -15.21
CA ALA A 179 13.94 -0.18 -15.48
C ALA A 179 14.70 -1.52 -15.40
N GLU A 180 15.99 -1.51 -15.71
CA GLU A 180 16.90 -2.65 -15.53
C GLU A 180 17.04 -3.01 -14.04
N PHE A 181 17.22 -2.01 -13.16
CA PHE A 181 17.25 -2.23 -11.72
C PHE A 181 15.94 -2.82 -11.20
N VAL A 182 14.79 -2.26 -11.63
CA VAL A 182 13.46 -2.80 -11.30
C VAL A 182 13.33 -4.25 -11.74
N ARG A 183 13.68 -4.55 -13.00
CA ARG A 183 13.67 -5.92 -13.54
C ARG A 183 14.54 -6.87 -12.70
N ASP A 184 15.75 -6.47 -12.36
CA ASP A 184 16.72 -7.32 -11.65
C ASP A 184 16.26 -7.61 -10.22
N GLU A 185 15.64 -6.64 -9.53
CA GLU A 185 15.04 -6.84 -8.21
C GLU A 185 13.83 -7.82 -8.26
N ILE A 186 12.99 -7.71 -9.28
CA ILE A 186 11.86 -8.63 -9.50
C ILE A 186 12.37 -10.04 -9.86
N ALA A 187 13.36 -10.14 -10.74
CA ALA A 187 13.95 -11.43 -11.13
C ALA A 187 14.56 -12.15 -9.93
N ALA A 188 15.24 -11.42 -9.05
CA ALA A 188 15.81 -11.93 -7.81
C ALA A 188 14.75 -12.30 -6.74
N GLY A 189 13.50 -11.85 -6.88
CA GLY A 189 12.43 -12.06 -5.91
C GLY A 189 12.46 -11.10 -4.72
N ARG A 190 13.24 -10.01 -4.79
CA ARG A 190 13.35 -8.97 -3.74
C ARG A 190 12.37 -7.81 -3.92
N ALA A 191 11.63 -7.81 -5.03
CA ALA A 191 10.56 -6.85 -5.29
C ALA A 191 9.43 -7.48 -6.09
N ILE A 192 8.23 -6.90 -5.98
CA ILE A 192 7.05 -7.30 -6.76
C ILE A 192 6.32 -6.10 -7.33
N ILE A 193 5.71 -6.27 -8.50
CA ILE A 193 4.71 -5.35 -9.07
C ILE A 193 3.40 -6.12 -9.15
N PRO A 194 2.47 -5.97 -8.18
CA PRO A 194 1.14 -6.57 -8.28
C PRO A 194 0.37 -5.93 -9.43
N ALA A 195 -0.01 -6.70 -10.45
CA ALA A 195 -0.50 -6.13 -11.70
C ALA A 195 -1.34 -7.14 -12.51
N ASN A 196 -2.46 -7.61 -11.94
CA ASN A 196 -3.35 -8.54 -12.64
C ASN A 196 -3.73 -8.00 -14.03
N ILE A 197 -3.66 -8.86 -15.03
CA ILE A 197 -4.02 -8.51 -16.42
C ILE A 197 -5.49 -8.14 -16.59
N ASN A 198 -6.37 -8.51 -15.66
CA ASN A 198 -7.79 -8.15 -15.61
C ASN A 198 -8.10 -6.91 -14.76
N HIS A 199 -7.06 -6.22 -14.25
CA HIS A 199 -7.16 -4.91 -13.61
C HIS A 199 -6.33 -3.86 -14.38
N PRO A 200 -6.64 -3.60 -15.65
CA PRO A 200 -5.85 -2.68 -16.49
C PRO A 200 -5.98 -1.21 -16.07
N GLU A 201 -6.88 -0.87 -15.17
CA GLU A 201 -7.10 0.46 -14.63
C GLU A 201 -5.99 0.87 -13.63
N SER A 202 -5.32 -0.09 -12.98
CA SER A 202 -4.32 0.19 -11.96
C SER A 202 -3.04 0.79 -12.52
N GLU A 203 -2.52 1.79 -11.82
CA GLU A 203 -1.19 2.36 -12.05
C GLU A 203 -0.12 1.47 -11.41
N PRO A 204 0.93 1.05 -12.14
CA PRO A 204 1.97 0.20 -11.60
C PRO A 204 2.70 0.82 -10.40
N MET A 205 2.96 0.02 -9.38
CA MET A 205 3.77 0.36 -8.22
C MET A 205 4.63 -0.85 -7.81
N ILE A 206 5.69 -0.61 -7.04
CA ILE A 206 6.61 -1.65 -6.62
C ILE A 206 6.63 -1.77 -5.09
N ILE A 207 6.71 -3.00 -4.61
CA ILE A 207 6.90 -3.34 -3.20
C ILE A 207 8.24 -4.04 -3.08
N GLY A 208 9.22 -3.43 -2.41
CA GLY A 208 10.57 -3.96 -2.24
C GLY A 208 11.40 -3.08 -1.29
N ARG A 209 12.29 -3.70 -0.52
CA ARG A 209 13.10 -2.99 0.51
C ARG A 209 14.05 -1.93 -0.07
N ASN A 210 14.40 -2.07 -1.36
CA ASN A 210 15.32 -1.17 -2.08
C ASN A 210 14.61 0.06 -2.69
N PHE A 211 13.32 0.20 -2.42
CA PHE A 211 12.46 1.30 -2.86
C PHE A 211 11.86 2.03 -1.65
N LEU A 212 11.09 3.09 -1.91
CA LEU A 212 10.32 3.75 -0.86
C LEU A 212 9.36 2.77 -0.19
N CYS A 213 9.25 2.85 1.13
CA CYS A 213 8.33 2.03 1.90
C CYS A 213 6.87 2.36 1.55
N LYS A 214 6.08 1.34 1.23
CA LYS A 214 4.69 1.47 0.78
C LYS A 214 3.71 1.28 1.94
N VAL A 215 2.48 1.75 1.75
CA VAL A 215 1.41 1.64 2.75
C VAL A 215 0.18 1.00 2.13
N ASN A 216 -0.32 -0.05 2.77
CA ASN A 216 -1.61 -0.66 2.45
C ASN A 216 -2.71 -0.15 3.39
N ALA A 217 -3.89 0.13 2.85
CA ALA A 217 -5.09 0.39 3.62
C ALA A 217 -6.07 -0.79 3.51
N ASN A 218 -6.64 -1.20 4.65
CA ASN A 218 -7.68 -2.22 4.70
C ASN A 218 -9.05 -1.56 4.70
N ILE A 219 -9.93 -2.01 3.83
CA ILE A 219 -11.36 -1.68 3.80
C ILE A 219 -12.17 -2.98 3.81
N GLY A 220 -13.46 -2.89 3.82
CA GLY A 220 -14.35 -4.03 3.68
C GLY A 220 -15.60 -3.89 4.51
N ASN A 221 -16.72 -4.41 3.97
CA ASN A 221 -17.98 -4.47 4.67
C ASN A 221 -18.01 -5.63 5.68
N SER A 222 -18.92 -5.54 6.63
CA SER A 222 -19.27 -6.64 7.54
C SER A 222 -20.75 -7.02 7.38
N ALA A 223 -21.16 -8.08 8.07
CA ALA A 223 -22.56 -8.52 8.04
C ALA A 223 -23.56 -7.45 8.54
N THR A 224 -23.09 -6.46 9.29
CA THR A 224 -23.91 -5.46 9.98
C THR A 224 -23.70 -4.02 9.50
N THR A 225 -22.64 -3.75 8.75
CA THR A 225 -22.25 -2.37 8.42
C THR A 225 -21.63 -2.27 7.04
N SER A 226 -21.83 -1.10 6.41
CA SER A 226 -21.31 -0.66 5.13
C SER A 226 -22.03 -1.24 3.90
N CYS A 227 -22.05 -0.45 2.84
CA CYS A 227 -22.61 -0.81 1.54
C CYS A 227 -21.56 -0.63 0.44
N ILE A 228 -21.86 -1.06 -0.80
CA ILE A 228 -20.95 -0.96 -1.97
C ILE A 228 -20.43 0.48 -2.14
N ALA A 229 -21.32 1.46 -2.07
CA ALA A 229 -20.95 2.86 -2.27
C ALA A 229 -19.97 3.38 -1.21
N GLU A 230 -20.16 3.01 0.06
CA GLU A 230 -19.26 3.38 1.16
C GLU A 230 -17.89 2.72 1.01
N GLU A 231 -17.82 1.47 0.52
CA GLU A 231 -16.55 0.78 0.30
C GLU A 231 -15.77 1.41 -0.87
N VAL A 232 -16.45 1.79 -1.96
CA VAL A 232 -15.83 2.52 -3.07
C VAL A 232 -15.33 3.89 -2.60
N GLU A 233 -16.12 4.62 -1.80
CA GLU A 233 -15.69 5.89 -1.21
C GLU A 233 -14.44 5.71 -0.36
N LYS A 234 -14.41 4.73 0.55
CA LYS A 234 -13.26 4.45 1.40
C LYS A 234 -12.02 4.07 0.59
N ALA A 235 -12.17 3.28 -0.49
CA ALA A 235 -11.07 2.93 -1.39
C ALA A 235 -10.47 4.18 -2.04
N VAL A 236 -11.29 5.00 -2.69
CA VAL A 236 -10.85 6.25 -3.34
C VAL A 236 -10.24 7.21 -2.30
N TRP A 237 -10.85 7.30 -1.12
CA TRP A 237 -10.35 8.13 -0.03
C TRP A 237 -8.99 7.69 0.48
N ALA A 238 -8.77 6.38 0.64
CA ALA A 238 -7.48 5.83 1.05
C ALA A 238 -6.38 6.18 0.04
N THR A 239 -6.65 6.02 -1.26
CA THR A 239 -5.67 6.34 -2.31
C THR A 239 -5.37 7.84 -2.37
N ARG A 240 -6.36 8.70 -2.18
CA ARG A 240 -6.18 10.15 -2.11
C ARG A 240 -5.18 10.57 -1.03
N TRP A 241 -5.17 9.89 0.11
CA TRP A 241 -4.29 10.20 1.25
C TRP A 241 -2.96 9.46 1.23
N GLY A 242 -2.73 8.61 0.25
CA GLY A 242 -1.42 8.03 0.02
C GLY A 242 -1.33 6.51 0.20
N ALA A 243 -2.46 5.79 0.29
CA ALA A 243 -2.43 4.34 0.26
C ALA A 243 -1.89 3.86 -1.11
N ASP A 244 -0.84 3.06 -1.08
CA ASP A 244 -0.18 2.52 -2.27
C ASP A 244 -0.88 1.26 -2.80
N THR A 245 -1.57 0.55 -1.91
CA THR A 245 -2.47 -0.57 -2.19
C THR A 245 -3.69 -0.49 -1.28
N VAL A 246 -4.77 -1.17 -1.66
CA VAL A 246 -5.96 -1.35 -0.82
C VAL A 246 -6.31 -2.83 -0.76
N MET A 247 -6.60 -3.34 0.45
CA MET A 247 -7.15 -4.68 0.62
C MET A 247 -8.64 -4.62 0.94
N ASP A 248 -9.42 -5.35 0.15
CA ASP A 248 -10.83 -5.63 0.44
C ASP A 248 -10.93 -6.85 1.34
N LEU A 249 -11.21 -6.62 2.62
CA LEU A 249 -11.39 -7.63 3.66
C LEU A 249 -12.87 -7.91 3.95
N SER A 250 -13.75 -7.68 3.00
CA SER A 250 -15.19 -7.88 3.13
C SER A 250 -15.54 -9.28 3.60
N THR A 251 -16.43 -9.35 4.61
CA THR A 251 -16.97 -10.58 5.20
C THR A 251 -18.50 -10.60 5.22
N GLY A 252 -19.13 -9.54 4.72
CA GLY A 252 -20.57 -9.38 4.64
C GLY A 252 -21.21 -10.06 3.44
N LYS A 253 -22.40 -9.58 3.05
CA LYS A 253 -23.08 -10.03 1.84
C LYS A 253 -22.54 -9.32 0.60
N HIS A 254 -22.71 -9.95 -0.56
CA HIS A 254 -22.38 -9.35 -1.86
C HIS A 254 -20.90 -8.99 -2.05
N ILE A 255 -19.99 -9.79 -1.49
CA ILE A 255 -18.54 -9.62 -1.61
C ILE A 255 -18.14 -9.55 -3.09
N HIS A 256 -18.73 -10.41 -3.93
CA HIS A 256 -18.46 -10.45 -5.37
C HIS A 256 -18.73 -9.11 -6.07
N GLU A 257 -19.92 -8.55 -5.86
CA GLU A 257 -20.34 -7.29 -6.47
C GLU A 257 -19.55 -6.11 -5.89
N THR A 258 -19.36 -6.06 -4.58
CA THR A 258 -18.60 -5.00 -3.90
C THR A 258 -17.19 -4.93 -4.45
N ARG A 259 -16.51 -6.07 -4.58
CA ARG A 259 -15.15 -6.14 -5.11
C ARG A 259 -15.06 -5.67 -6.57
N GLU A 260 -16.03 -6.03 -7.42
CA GLU A 260 -16.06 -5.56 -8.81
C GLU A 260 -16.10 -4.03 -8.89
N TRP A 261 -16.96 -3.38 -8.11
CA TRP A 261 -17.01 -1.92 -8.03
C TRP A 261 -15.72 -1.30 -7.54
N ILE A 262 -15.08 -1.90 -6.53
CA ILE A 262 -13.81 -1.42 -5.99
C ILE A 262 -12.71 -1.51 -7.05
N ILE A 263 -12.54 -2.67 -7.70
CA ILE A 263 -11.48 -2.89 -8.68
C ILE A 263 -11.61 -1.93 -9.87
N ARG A 264 -12.81 -1.81 -10.47
CA ARG A 264 -13.02 -0.90 -11.63
C ARG A 264 -12.78 0.57 -11.30
N ASN A 265 -12.82 0.95 -10.02
CA ASN A 265 -12.64 2.31 -9.54
C ASN A 265 -11.34 2.50 -8.73
N SER A 266 -10.41 1.55 -8.77
CA SER A 266 -9.14 1.65 -8.05
C SER A 266 -7.97 1.99 -8.99
N PRO A 267 -7.22 3.08 -8.73
CA PRO A 267 -5.98 3.36 -9.44
C PRO A 267 -4.77 2.61 -8.85
N VAL A 268 -4.95 1.89 -7.74
CA VAL A 268 -3.89 1.13 -7.06
C VAL A 268 -4.23 -0.36 -7.03
N PRO A 269 -3.24 -1.24 -6.85
CA PRO A 269 -3.49 -2.67 -6.73
C PRO A 269 -4.45 -3.01 -5.58
N ILE A 270 -5.33 -3.98 -5.85
CA ILE A 270 -6.30 -4.49 -4.88
C ILE A 270 -5.88 -5.88 -4.42
N GLY A 271 -5.78 -6.02 -3.09
CA GLY A 271 -5.57 -7.31 -2.43
C GLY A 271 -6.83 -7.87 -1.78
N THR A 272 -6.87 -9.17 -1.59
CA THR A 272 -7.98 -9.85 -0.89
C THR A 272 -7.46 -11.01 -0.03
N VAL A 273 -8.36 -11.53 0.81
CA VAL A 273 -8.19 -12.81 1.50
C VAL A 273 -9.25 -13.79 0.97
N PRO A 274 -8.96 -14.58 -0.08
CA PRO A 274 -9.96 -15.44 -0.73
C PRO A 274 -10.68 -16.39 0.23
N LEU A 275 -10.00 -16.78 1.31
CA LEU A 275 -10.55 -17.65 2.35
C LEU A 275 -11.81 -17.09 3.02
N TYR A 276 -11.94 -15.75 3.12
CA TYR A 276 -13.12 -15.13 3.73
C TYR A 276 -14.36 -15.34 2.86
N GLN A 277 -14.24 -15.14 1.56
CA GLN A 277 -15.34 -15.39 0.64
C GLN A 277 -15.64 -16.90 0.51
N ALA A 278 -14.61 -17.75 0.48
CA ALA A 278 -14.81 -19.20 0.48
C ALA A 278 -15.61 -19.66 1.72
N LEU A 279 -15.34 -19.07 2.89
CA LEU A 279 -16.09 -19.33 4.12
C LEU A 279 -17.54 -18.81 4.05
N GLU A 280 -17.75 -17.63 3.44
CA GLU A 280 -19.09 -17.07 3.21
C GLU A 280 -19.92 -18.01 2.32
N LYS A 281 -19.34 -18.54 1.21
CA LYS A 281 -20.01 -19.51 0.32
C LYS A 281 -20.52 -20.77 1.04
N VAL A 282 -19.91 -21.14 2.14
CA VAL A 282 -20.36 -22.27 3.00
C VAL A 282 -21.11 -21.82 4.26
N ASN A 283 -21.61 -20.58 4.29
CA ASN A 283 -22.37 -20.00 5.40
C ASN A 283 -21.62 -20.07 6.74
N GLY A 284 -20.32 -19.81 6.75
CA GLY A 284 -19.46 -19.76 7.94
C GLY A 284 -19.11 -21.13 8.54
N ARG A 285 -19.48 -22.23 7.89
CA ARG A 285 -19.18 -23.59 8.38
C ARG A 285 -17.80 -24.04 7.93
N VAL A 286 -16.80 -23.87 8.79
CA VAL A 286 -15.40 -24.16 8.51
C VAL A 286 -15.21 -25.59 7.99
N GLU A 287 -15.91 -26.57 8.57
CA GLU A 287 -15.82 -27.99 8.19
C GLU A 287 -16.35 -28.28 6.78
N SER A 288 -17.13 -27.36 6.22
CA SER A 288 -17.68 -27.47 4.86
C SER A 288 -16.76 -26.91 3.78
N LEU A 289 -15.67 -26.24 4.17
CA LEU A 289 -14.66 -25.79 3.22
C LEU A 289 -13.99 -26.98 2.52
N THR A 290 -13.80 -26.86 1.21
CA THR A 290 -13.07 -27.83 0.39
C THR A 290 -12.10 -27.10 -0.53
N TRP A 291 -11.12 -27.83 -1.07
CA TRP A 291 -10.21 -27.29 -2.07
C TRP A 291 -10.96 -26.78 -3.32
N GLU A 292 -11.98 -27.48 -3.78
CA GLU A 292 -12.75 -27.13 -4.99
C GLU A 292 -13.46 -25.77 -4.82
N ILE A 293 -14.08 -25.51 -3.66
CA ILE A 293 -14.72 -24.22 -3.35
C ILE A 293 -13.67 -23.11 -3.31
N TYR A 294 -12.53 -23.38 -2.67
CA TYR A 294 -11.45 -22.42 -2.56
C TYR A 294 -10.81 -22.13 -3.91
N ARG A 295 -10.55 -23.18 -4.70
CA ARG A 295 -10.02 -23.08 -6.06
C ARG A 295 -10.93 -22.25 -6.97
N ASP A 296 -12.24 -22.49 -6.95
CA ASP A 296 -13.22 -21.68 -7.71
C ASP A 296 -13.20 -20.22 -7.26
N THR A 297 -13.00 -19.96 -5.96
CA THR A 297 -12.88 -18.60 -5.42
C THR A 297 -11.62 -17.88 -5.90
N LEU A 298 -10.49 -18.58 -6.00
CA LEU A 298 -9.25 -18.01 -6.57
C LEU A 298 -9.44 -17.63 -8.05
N ILE A 299 -10.06 -18.52 -8.83
CA ILE A 299 -10.34 -18.26 -10.26
C ILE A 299 -11.27 -17.08 -10.40
N GLU A 300 -12.38 -17.05 -9.65
CA GLU A 300 -13.33 -15.92 -9.59
C GLU A 300 -12.61 -14.58 -9.39
N GLN A 301 -11.79 -14.51 -8.35
CA GLN A 301 -11.12 -13.26 -7.97
C GLN A 301 -10.03 -12.87 -8.96
N ALA A 302 -9.32 -13.83 -9.55
CA ALA A 302 -8.33 -13.57 -10.59
C ALA A 302 -8.99 -13.05 -11.88
N GLU A 303 -10.13 -13.60 -12.28
CA GLU A 303 -10.92 -13.14 -13.43
C GLU A 303 -11.50 -11.74 -13.23
N GLN A 304 -11.86 -11.37 -12.00
CA GLN A 304 -12.30 -10.02 -11.67
C GLN A 304 -11.17 -8.99 -11.67
N GLY A 305 -9.91 -9.43 -11.46
CA GLY A 305 -8.75 -8.53 -11.50
C GLY A 305 -8.11 -8.25 -10.15
N VAL A 306 -8.29 -9.10 -9.13
CA VAL A 306 -7.55 -8.97 -7.88
C VAL A 306 -6.04 -9.10 -8.14
N ASP A 307 -5.25 -8.16 -7.66
CA ASP A 307 -3.82 -8.05 -7.99
C ASP A 307 -2.94 -8.92 -7.08
N TYR A 308 -3.38 -9.18 -5.84
CA TYR A 308 -2.68 -10.11 -4.95
C TYR A 308 -3.61 -10.80 -3.96
N PHE A 309 -3.29 -12.05 -3.64
CA PHE A 309 -4.01 -12.88 -2.69
C PHE A 309 -3.24 -13.08 -1.41
N THR A 310 -3.88 -12.84 -0.25
CA THR A 310 -3.35 -13.32 1.03
C THR A 310 -3.72 -14.78 1.23
N ILE A 311 -2.70 -15.64 1.29
CA ILE A 311 -2.82 -17.10 1.39
C ILE A 311 -2.16 -17.60 2.67
N HIS A 312 -2.94 -18.12 3.63
CA HIS A 312 -2.44 -18.63 4.91
C HIS A 312 -1.91 -20.08 4.82
N ALA A 313 -1.12 -20.37 3.78
CA ALA A 313 -0.59 -21.71 3.52
C ALA A 313 0.58 -22.08 4.46
N GLY A 314 1.19 -21.11 5.13
CA GLY A 314 2.26 -21.35 6.11
C GLY A 314 1.79 -22.01 7.39
N LEU A 315 0.51 -21.87 7.73
CA LEU A 315 -0.09 -22.55 8.86
C LEU A 315 -0.26 -24.05 8.56
N ARG A 316 0.50 -24.89 9.24
CA ARG A 316 0.43 -26.33 9.13
C ARG A 316 -0.18 -26.96 10.36
N LYS A 317 -0.81 -28.13 10.22
CA LYS A 317 -1.39 -28.89 11.33
C LYS A 317 -0.40 -29.10 12.47
N GLN A 318 0.86 -29.39 12.17
CA GLN A 318 1.93 -29.57 13.17
C GLN A 318 2.27 -28.31 13.97
N HIS A 319 1.97 -27.12 13.48
CA HIS A 319 2.24 -25.85 14.17
C HIS A 319 1.18 -25.51 15.21
N ILE A 320 -0.07 -26.02 15.06
CA ILE A 320 -1.21 -25.65 15.92
C ILE A 320 -0.92 -25.94 17.41
N PRO A 321 -0.33 -27.08 17.82
CA PRO A 321 -0.02 -27.33 19.22
C PRO A 321 0.96 -26.32 19.83
N LEU A 322 1.80 -25.65 19.03
CA LEU A 322 2.74 -24.64 19.53
C LEU A 322 2.02 -23.40 20.09
N THR A 323 0.78 -23.13 19.63
CA THR A 323 -0.01 -21.98 20.05
C THR A 323 -0.72 -22.16 21.38
N LEU A 324 -0.75 -23.38 21.93
CA LEU A 324 -1.51 -23.70 23.16
C LEU A 324 -0.96 -22.98 24.43
N ARG A 325 0.27 -22.48 24.36
CA ARG A 325 0.90 -21.74 25.47
C ARG A 325 0.79 -20.23 25.32
N ARG A 326 0.23 -19.75 24.19
CA ARG A 326 0.05 -18.32 23.92
C ARG A 326 -1.01 -17.72 24.83
N LEU A 327 -0.80 -16.47 25.20
CA LEU A 327 -1.78 -15.68 25.94
C LEU A 327 -3.03 -15.39 25.10
N THR A 328 -2.83 -15.06 23.82
CA THR A 328 -3.92 -14.68 22.90
C THR A 328 -4.25 -15.76 21.86
N GLY A 329 -3.54 -16.87 21.83
CA GLY A 329 -3.79 -17.99 20.90
C GLY A 329 -3.51 -17.62 19.43
N ILE A 330 -4.48 -17.87 18.54
CA ILE A 330 -4.42 -17.56 17.11
C ILE A 330 -5.36 -16.39 16.84
N VAL A 331 -4.81 -15.20 16.58
CA VAL A 331 -5.60 -13.96 16.37
C VAL A 331 -5.86 -13.65 14.90
N SER A 332 -5.07 -14.19 13.97
CA SER A 332 -5.33 -14.07 12.54
C SER A 332 -6.65 -14.77 12.21
N ARG A 333 -7.57 -14.04 11.54
CA ARG A 333 -8.85 -14.65 11.10
C ARG A 333 -8.62 -15.83 10.17
N GLY A 334 -7.77 -15.68 9.16
CA GLY A 334 -7.43 -16.75 8.24
C GLY A 334 -6.69 -17.90 8.93
N GLY A 335 -5.78 -17.58 9.85
CA GLY A 335 -5.09 -18.57 10.68
C GLY A 335 -6.07 -19.37 11.55
N ALA A 336 -7.01 -18.70 12.22
CA ALA A 336 -8.01 -19.36 13.06
C ALA A 336 -8.95 -20.26 12.25
N ILE A 337 -9.40 -19.83 11.07
CA ILE A 337 -10.21 -20.63 10.15
C ILE A 337 -9.47 -21.91 9.76
N MET A 338 -8.22 -21.80 9.29
CA MET A 338 -7.44 -22.96 8.86
C MET A 338 -7.05 -23.89 10.02
N ALA A 339 -6.69 -23.35 11.18
CA ALA A 339 -6.44 -24.17 12.38
C ALA A 339 -7.69 -24.94 12.80
N GLY A 340 -8.87 -24.29 12.77
CA GLY A 340 -10.16 -24.92 13.01
C GLY A 340 -10.43 -26.05 12.01
N TRP A 341 -10.21 -25.81 10.71
CA TRP A 341 -10.39 -26.81 9.67
C TRP A 341 -9.47 -28.01 9.85
N CYS A 342 -8.17 -27.76 10.03
CA CYS A 342 -7.18 -28.83 10.24
C CYS A 342 -7.51 -29.68 11.46
N THR A 343 -8.00 -29.06 12.54
CA THR A 343 -8.40 -29.75 13.77
C THR A 343 -9.66 -30.58 13.56
N ALA A 344 -10.70 -30.00 12.95
CA ALA A 344 -11.99 -30.66 12.73
C ALA A 344 -11.86 -31.86 11.77
N LYS A 345 -11.08 -31.71 10.70
CA LYS A 345 -10.83 -32.77 9.70
C LYS A 345 -9.74 -33.75 10.12
N ASN A 346 -8.90 -33.38 11.08
CA ASN A 346 -7.67 -34.09 11.43
C ASN A 346 -6.72 -34.28 10.23
N GLN A 347 -6.67 -33.30 9.30
CA GLN A 347 -5.90 -33.31 8.06
C GLN A 347 -4.92 -32.13 8.02
N GLU A 348 -3.93 -32.19 7.11
CA GLU A 348 -3.07 -31.05 6.81
C GLU A 348 -3.86 -29.95 6.10
N SER A 349 -3.39 -28.72 6.18
CA SER A 349 -3.99 -27.58 5.48
C SER A 349 -4.05 -27.82 3.97
N PHE A 350 -5.25 -27.77 3.39
CA PHE A 350 -5.40 -27.89 1.93
C PHE A 350 -4.72 -26.74 1.18
N LEU A 351 -4.52 -25.58 1.83
CA LEU A 351 -3.77 -24.46 1.25
C LEU A 351 -2.29 -24.81 1.06
N TYR A 352 -1.72 -25.57 1.99
CA TYR A 352 -0.36 -26.07 1.88
C TYR A 352 -0.26 -27.22 0.86
N GLU A 353 -1.19 -28.19 0.92
CA GLU A 353 -1.16 -29.36 0.04
C GLU A 353 -1.36 -28.98 -1.44
N HIS A 354 -2.18 -27.99 -1.75
CA HIS A 354 -2.47 -27.52 -3.11
C HIS A 354 -1.73 -26.23 -3.50
N PHE A 355 -0.63 -25.90 -2.80
CA PHE A 355 0.05 -24.62 -3.03
C PHE A 355 0.60 -24.47 -4.46
N GLU A 356 1.04 -25.54 -5.08
CA GLU A 356 1.50 -25.51 -6.47
C GLU A 356 0.35 -25.18 -7.44
N GLU A 357 -0.87 -25.70 -7.22
CA GLU A 357 -2.05 -25.34 -8.02
C GLU A 357 -2.44 -23.85 -7.81
N ILE A 358 -2.28 -23.31 -6.59
CA ILE A 358 -2.47 -21.88 -6.32
C ILE A 358 -1.49 -21.07 -7.16
N CYS A 359 -0.22 -21.48 -7.22
CA CYS A 359 0.79 -20.82 -8.07
C CYS A 359 0.43 -20.90 -9.56
N GLU A 360 -0.05 -22.04 -10.05
CA GLU A 360 -0.47 -22.18 -11.44
C GLU A 360 -1.63 -21.25 -11.81
N ILE A 361 -2.61 -21.09 -10.92
CA ILE A 361 -3.72 -20.14 -11.12
C ILE A 361 -3.16 -18.70 -11.15
N SER A 362 -2.36 -18.34 -10.15
CA SER A 362 -1.79 -16.99 -10.00
C SER A 362 -0.93 -16.59 -11.20
N ALA A 363 -0.11 -17.51 -11.71
CA ALA A 363 0.76 -17.29 -12.86
C ALA A 363 0.01 -16.94 -14.16
N ARG A 364 -1.20 -17.46 -14.33
CA ARG A 364 -2.02 -17.24 -15.55
C ARG A 364 -2.62 -15.85 -15.65
N TYR A 365 -2.74 -15.13 -14.52
CA TYR A 365 -3.43 -13.84 -14.44
C TYR A 365 -2.53 -12.70 -13.93
N ASP A 366 -1.25 -12.98 -13.64
CA ASP A 366 -0.31 -12.07 -12.96
C ASP A 366 -0.82 -11.62 -11.58
N VAL A 367 -1.30 -12.59 -10.80
CA VAL A 367 -1.67 -12.35 -9.40
C VAL A 367 -0.45 -12.62 -8.52
N ALA A 368 -0.05 -11.65 -7.70
CA ALA A 368 0.98 -11.84 -6.68
C ALA A 368 0.42 -12.57 -5.45
N LEU A 369 1.27 -13.23 -4.68
CA LEU A 369 0.89 -13.85 -3.42
C LEU A 369 1.43 -13.06 -2.23
N SER A 370 0.56 -12.74 -1.29
CA SER A 370 0.91 -12.33 0.05
C SER A 370 0.81 -13.58 0.93
N LEU A 371 1.95 -14.15 1.34
CA LEU A 371 1.94 -15.35 2.17
C LEU A 371 1.62 -14.96 3.61
N GLY A 372 0.37 -15.23 4.00
CA GLY A 372 -0.23 -14.75 5.23
C GLY A 372 0.36 -15.37 6.49
N ASP A 373 0.58 -14.53 7.51
CA ASP A 373 1.07 -14.90 8.84
C ASP A 373 -0.07 -15.35 9.75
N GLY A 374 -0.64 -16.51 9.48
CA GLY A 374 -1.75 -17.08 10.25
C GLY A 374 -1.45 -17.26 11.74
N LEU A 375 -0.17 -17.37 12.09
CA LEU A 375 0.32 -17.52 13.47
C LEU A 375 1.07 -16.28 13.98
N ARG A 376 0.78 -15.08 13.44
CA ARG A 376 1.31 -13.84 14.00
C ARG A 376 0.90 -13.66 15.47
N PRO A 377 1.76 -13.04 16.31
CA PRO A 377 1.41 -12.77 17.71
C PRO A 377 0.29 -11.73 17.80
N GLY A 378 -0.66 -11.97 18.71
CA GLY A 378 -1.75 -11.06 19.00
C GLY A 378 -1.53 -10.22 20.26
N CYS A 379 -0.37 -10.36 20.90
CA CYS A 379 0.10 -9.54 21.99
C CYS A 379 1.63 -9.60 22.07
N ILE A 380 2.24 -8.65 22.76
CA ILE A 380 3.69 -8.56 22.88
C ILE A 380 4.31 -9.76 23.61
N HIS A 381 3.55 -10.48 24.47
CA HIS A 381 4.03 -11.67 25.18
C HIS A 381 4.24 -12.89 24.27
N ASP A 382 3.50 -12.95 23.17
CA ASP A 382 3.56 -14.07 22.21
C ASP A 382 4.56 -13.80 21.07
N ALA A 383 5.23 -12.65 21.07
CA ALA A 383 6.14 -12.23 20.00
C ALA A 383 7.35 -13.16 19.86
N ASN A 384 7.71 -13.48 18.62
CA ASN A 384 8.84 -14.35 18.25
C ASN A 384 8.80 -15.75 18.89
N ASP A 385 7.61 -16.25 19.21
CA ASP A 385 7.46 -17.59 19.78
C ASP A 385 7.71 -18.70 18.74
N ALA A 386 7.72 -19.94 19.23
CA ALA A 386 7.97 -21.11 18.39
C ALA A 386 6.96 -21.28 17.25
N ALA A 387 5.69 -20.90 17.45
CA ALA A 387 4.65 -20.99 16.45
C ALA A 387 4.89 -20.01 15.30
N GLN A 388 5.15 -18.74 15.61
CA GLN A 388 5.49 -17.71 14.64
C GLN A 388 6.73 -18.08 13.80
N VAL A 389 7.81 -18.53 14.48
CA VAL A 389 9.05 -18.90 13.80
C VAL A 389 8.87 -20.15 12.91
N ALA A 390 8.09 -21.14 13.35
CA ALA A 390 7.81 -22.33 12.55
C ALA A 390 7.02 -21.99 11.28
N GLU A 391 6.03 -21.10 11.38
CA GLU A 391 5.29 -20.61 10.22
C GLU A 391 6.20 -19.83 9.27
N LEU A 392 7.00 -18.87 9.76
CA LEU A 392 7.91 -18.07 8.92
C LEU A 392 8.84 -18.95 8.07
N LYS A 393 9.39 -20.01 8.63
CA LYS A 393 10.21 -20.98 7.88
C LYS A 393 9.41 -21.67 6.77
N THR A 394 8.15 -21.99 7.02
CA THR A 394 7.28 -22.56 6.00
C THR A 394 6.94 -21.52 4.92
N LEU A 395 6.76 -20.24 5.28
CA LEU A 395 6.56 -19.17 4.29
C LEU A 395 7.77 -19.05 3.36
N GLY A 396 9.00 -19.17 3.88
CA GLY A 396 10.22 -19.23 3.06
C GLY A 396 10.28 -20.46 2.13
N GLU A 397 9.83 -21.63 2.61
CA GLU A 397 9.67 -22.82 1.75
C GLU A 397 8.70 -22.54 0.59
N LEU A 398 7.54 -21.98 0.90
CA LEU A 398 6.49 -21.65 -0.08
C LEU A 398 6.95 -20.56 -1.07
N ASN A 399 7.73 -19.58 -0.64
CA ASN A 399 8.35 -18.59 -1.52
C ASN A 399 9.23 -19.25 -2.59
N ARG A 400 10.07 -20.21 -2.19
CA ARG A 400 10.90 -20.98 -3.13
C ARG A 400 10.08 -21.86 -4.08
N ILE A 401 8.94 -22.37 -3.64
CA ILE A 401 7.99 -23.08 -4.52
C ILE A 401 7.40 -22.12 -5.54
N ALA A 402 6.84 -20.98 -5.11
CA ALA A 402 6.26 -19.98 -6.00
C ALA A 402 7.25 -19.46 -7.04
N ALA A 403 8.53 -19.32 -6.67
CA ALA A 403 9.59 -18.90 -7.58
C ALA A 403 9.75 -19.84 -8.80
N ARG A 404 9.50 -21.14 -8.65
CA ARG A 404 9.54 -22.12 -9.76
C ARG A 404 8.42 -21.91 -10.78
N TYR A 405 7.32 -21.33 -10.33
CA TYR A 405 6.16 -20.95 -11.16
C TYR A 405 6.23 -19.50 -11.64
N HIS A 406 7.32 -18.79 -11.36
CA HIS A 406 7.49 -17.36 -11.63
C HIS A 406 6.43 -16.46 -10.96
N VAL A 407 5.79 -16.91 -9.90
CA VAL A 407 4.83 -16.11 -9.14
C VAL A 407 5.59 -15.14 -8.23
N GLN A 408 5.12 -13.90 -8.19
CA GLN A 408 5.64 -12.85 -7.31
C GLN A 408 5.10 -13.07 -5.91
N VAL A 409 5.96 -12.93 -4.89
CA VAL A 409 5.61 -13.20 -3.49
C VAL A 409 6.05 -12.05 -2.60
N MET A 410 5.21 -11.68 -1.64
CA MET A 410 5.59 -10.96 -0.43
C MET A 410 5.20 -11.80 0.79
N ILE A 411 5.90 -11.60 1.89
CA ILE A 411 5.71 -12.34 3.15
C ILE A 411 5.01 -11.43 4.14
N GLU A 412 3.95 -11.91 4.78
CA GLU A 412 3.31 -11.17 5.88
C GLU A 412 4.07 -11.40 7.20
N GLY A 413 4.05 -10.41 8.05
CA GLY A 413 4.79 -10.41 9.30
C GLY A 413 4.11 -9.66 10.43
N PRO A 414 4.77 -9.51 11.60
CA PRO A 414 4.15 -9.54 12.92
C PRO A 414 3.13 -8.44 13.14
N GLY A 415 2.09 -8.77 13.94
CA GLY A 415 1.09 -7.81 14.40
C GLY A 415 1.50 -7.11 15.70
N HIS A 416 1.94 -7.87 16.72
CA HIS A 416 2.35 -7.33 18.02
C HIS A 416 3.76 -7.80 18.36
N ILE A 417 4.69 -6.84 18.55
CA ILE A 417 6.08 -7.16 18.89
C ILE A 417 6.72 -5.98 19.62
N PRO A 418 7.30 -6.18 20.80
CA PRO A 418 7.99 -5.11 21.52
C PRO A 418 9.23 -4.65 20.75
N MET A 419 9.56 -3.36 20.83
CA MET A 419 10.57 -2.70 19.99
C MET A 419 11.92 -3.44 19.94
N HIS A 420 12.40 -3.97 21.08
CA HIS A 420 13.70 -4.63 21.17
C HIS A 420 13.75 -5.99 20.45
N MET A 421 12.61 -6.59 20.11
CA MET A 421 12.54 -7.87 19.39
C MET A 421 12.34 -7.69 17.87
N ILE A 422 12.03 -6.49 17.40
CA ILE A 422 11.82 -6.19 15.97
C ILE A 422 13.07 -6.53 15.12
N PRO A 423 14.31 -6.18 15.53
CA PRO A 423 15.50 -6.49 14.73
C PRO A 423 15.71 -8.01 14.51
N GLU A 424 15.42 -8.82 15.52
CA GLU A 424 15.50 -10.29 15.38
C GLU A 424 14.47 -10.80 14.39
N ASN A 425 13.22 -10.30 14.47
CA ASN A 425 12.15 -10.70 13.58
C ASN A 425 12.47 -10.40 12.11
N MET A 426 12.94 -9.15 11.82
CA MET A 426 13.34 -8.75 10.47
C MET A 426 14.53 -9.58 9.96
N THR A 427 15.53 -9.83 10.81
CA THR A 427 16.69 -10.65 10.43
C THR A 427 16.28 -12.08 10.06
N ARG A 428 15.34 -12.68 10.79
CA ARG A 428 14.83 -14.01 10.49
C ARG A 428 14.11 -14.03 9.14
N GLU A 429 13.28 -13.03 8.87
CA GLU A 429 12.56 -12.94 7.59
C GLU A 429 13.56 -12.88 6.42
N LEU A 430 14.52 -11.97 6.47
CA LEU A 430 15.53 -11.82 5.42
C LEU A 430 16.29 -13.12 5.13
N LEU A 431 16.60 -13.90 6.18
CA LEU A 431 17.35 -15.16 6.06
C LEU A 431 16.47 -16.34 5.64
N ASP A 432 15.29 -16.48 6.25
CA ASP A 432 14.42 -17.63 6.03
C ASP A 432 13.61 -17.52 4.72
N CYS A 433 13.33 -16.25 4.26
CA CYS A 433 12.49 -15.96 3.11
C CYS A 433 13.23 -15.36 1.90
N ASP A 434 14.58 -15.48 1.84
CA ASP A 434 15.40 -15.10 0.69
C ASP A 434 15.25 -13.62 0.29
N GLU A 435 15.14 -12.71 1.27
CA GLU A 435 14.91 -11.26 1.08
C GLU A 435 13.64 -10.90 0.30
N ALA A 436 12.62 -11.77 0.28
CA ALA A 436 11.32 -11.44 -0.30
C ALA A 436 10.73 -10.18 0.37
N PRO A 437 9.92 -9.36 -0.33
CA PRO A 437 9.34 -8.19 0.28
C PRO A 437 8.55 -8.53 1.55
N PHE A 438 8.89 -7.87 2.68
CA PHE A 438 8.17 -8.06 3.94
C PHE A 438 7.02 -7.08 4.05
N TYR A 439 5.83 -7.57 4.35
CA TYR A 439 4.60 -6.81 4.55
C TYR A 439 4.11 -7.00 5.99
N THR A 440 4.13 -5.95 6.81
CA THR A 440 3.89 -6.06 8.26
C THR A 440 2.64 -5.33 8.71
N LEU A 441 1.91 -5.93 9.65
CA LEU A 441 0.76 -5.32 10.31
C LEU A 441 1.26 -4.50 11.53
N GLY A 442 1.46 -3.23 11.37
CA GLY A 442 2.13 -2.40 12.36
C GLY A 442 3.64 -2.51 12.23
N PRO A 443 4.36 -3.17 13.19
CA PRO A 443 3.81 -3.88 14.36
C PRO A 443 3.46 -2.96 15.53
N LEU A 444 2.44 -3.36 16.31
CA LEU A 444 2.08 -2.71 17.55
C LEU A 444 3.10 -3.06 18.64
N VAL A 445 3.73 -2.03 19.23
CA VAL A 445 4.84 -2.21 20.19
C VAL A 445 4.39 -2.28 21.65
N SER A 446 3.08 -2.10 21.90
CA SER A 446 2.46 -2.12 23.22
C SER A 446 0.99 -2.47 23.10
N ASP A 447 0.45 -3.22 24.07
CA ASP A 447 -0.93 -3.71 24.06
C ASP A 447 -1.92 -2.79 24.83
N ILE A 448 -1.43 -1.70 25.43
CA ILE A 448 -2.29 -0.77 26.20
C ILE A 448 -2.88 0.36 25.36
N GLY A 449 -2.70 0.32 24.04
CA GLY A 449 -3.01 1.41 23.12
C GLY A 449 -4.45 1.45 22.60
N ALA A 450 -5.41 0.79 23.23
CA ALA A 450 -6.81 0.78 22.77
C ALA A 450 -7.33 2.21 22.47
N GLY A 451 -7.80 2.45 21.26
CA GLY A 451 -8.17 3.77 20.74
C GLY A 451 -6.99 4.61 20.20
N TYR A 452 -5.75 4.12 20.38
CA TYR A 452 -4.50 4.75 19.91
C TYR A 452 -3.60 3.76 19.18
N ASP A 453 -4.12 2.62 18.74
CA ASP A 453 -3.34 1.56 18.11
C ASP A 453 -2.64 2.01 16.83
N HIS A 454 -3.17 3.01 16.12
CA HIS A 454 -2.48 3.66 15.02
C HIS A 454 -1.14 4.32 15.43
N ILE A 455 -1.02 4.78 16.68
CA ILE A 455 0.22 5.36 17.22
C ILE A 455 1.18 4.25 17.64
N THR A 456 0.73 3.27 18.42
CA THR A 456 1.59 2.14 18.85
C THR A 456 2.12 1.37 17.65
N GLY A 457 1.30 1.19 16.62
CA GLY A 457 1.66 0.58 15.35
C GLY A 457 2.64 1.43 14.53
N ALA A 458 2.44 2.75 14.44
CA ALA A 458 3.34 3.64 13.70
C ALA A 458 4.76 3.68 14.29
N ILE A 459 4.90 3.56 15.62
CA ILE A 459 6.21 3.45 16.28
C ILE A 459 6.94 2.20 15.77
N GLY A 460 6.30 1.04 15.81
CA GLY A 460 6.89 -0.21 15.34
C GLY A 460 7.12 -0.22 13.82
N ALA A 461 6.19 0.33 13.07
CA ALA A 461 6.27 0.47 11.61
C ALA A 461 7.50 1.29 11.18
N SER A 462 7.79 2.39 11.88
CA SER A 462 8.99 3.20 11.60
C SER A 462 10.28 2.40 11.84
N ILE A 463 10.33 1.59 12.89
CA ILE A 463 11.49 0.79 13.24
C ILE A 463 11.67 -0.36 12.23
N ILE A 464 10.63 -1.15 11.99
CA ILE A 464 10.73 -2.32 11.12
C ILE A 464 10.89 -1.90 9.65
N GLY A 465 10.29 -0.77 9.24
CA GLY A 465 10.48 -0.17 7.93
C GLY A 465 11.92 0.28 7.68
N HIS A 466 12.58 0.90 8.69
CA HIS A 466 14.00 1.22 8.63
C HIS A 466 14.86 -0.04 8.46
N LEU A 467 14.51 -1.14 9.13
CA LEU A 467 15.25 -2.40 9.08
C LEU A 467 15.05 -3.18 7.78
N GLY A 468 14.03 -2.87 6.97
CA GLY A 468 13.88 -3.50 5.66
C GLY A 468 12.45 -3.87 5.23
N THR A 469 11.43 -3.69 6.06
CA THR A 469 10.03 -3.90 5.63
C THR A 469 9.71 -3.05 4.41
N ALA A 470 9.12 -3.68 3.39
CA ALA A 470 8.82 -3.07 2.10
C ALA A 470 7.44 -2.40 2.05
N MET A 471 6.48 -2.93 2.80
CA MET A 471 5.12 -2.40 2.88
C MET A 471 4.57 -2.51 4.30
N LEU A 472 3.89 -1.48 4.73
CA LEU A 472 3.24 -1.37 6.04
C LEU A 472 1.73 -1.48 5.87
N CYS A 473 1.11 -2.41 6.58
CA CYS A 473 -0.34 -2.41 6.74
C CYS A 473 -0.73 -1.33 7.75
N TYR A 474 -1.60 -0.42 7.35
CA TYR A 474 -2.06 0.60 8.27
C TYR A 474 -2.89 0.01 9.41
N VAL A 475 -2.91 0.71 10.52
CA VAL A 475 -3.78 0.48 11.67
C VAL A 475 -4.53 1.77 11.94
N THR A 476 -5.81 1.69 12.25
CA THR A 476 -6.63 2.84 12.65
C THR A 476 -6.78 2.91 14.18
N GLN A 477 -7.32 4.02 14.68
CA GLN A 477 -7.65 4.13 16.11
C GLN A 477 -8.76 3.15 16.54
N LYS A 478 -9.51 2.58 15.58
CA LYS A 478 -10.57 1.60 15.84
C LYS A 478 -10.08 0.14 15.78
N GLU A 479 -8.79 -0.09 15.65
CA GLU A 479 -8.24 -1.45 15.68
C GLU A 479 -8.68 -2.16 16.97
N HIS A 480 -9.07 -3.42 16.87
CA HIS A 480 -9.67 -4.22 17.93
C HIS A 480 -11.02 -3.70 18.51
N LEU A 481 -11.53 -2.55 18.06
CA LEU A 481 -12.72 -1.91 18.62
C LEU A 481 -13.90 -1.83 17.65
N GLY A 482 -13.66 -1.65 16.36
CA GLY A 482 -14.74 -1.50 15.37
C GLY A 482 -14.26 -1.30 13.95
N LEU A 483 -15.22 -1.23 13.00
CA LEU A 483 -14.89 -0.92 11.60
C LEU A 483 -14.53 0.56 11.43
N PRO A 484 -13.49 0.85 10.63
CA PRO A 484 -13.11 2.23 10.34
C PRO A 484 -14.14 2.91 9.42
N GLU A 485 -14.44 4.15 9.73
CA GLU A 485 -15.13 5.08 8.86
C GLU A 485 -14.11 5.85 8.00
N ARG A 486 -14.61 6.68 7.08
CA ARG A 486 -13.79 7.47 6.15
C ARG A 486 -12.68 8.28 6.84
N ASP A 487 -13.01 8.98 7.93
CA ASP A 487 -12.02 9.80 8.65
C ASP A 487 -11.00 8.96 9.41
N ASP A 488 -11.38 7.78 9.88
CA ASP A 488 -10.46 6.81 10.49
C ASP A 488 -9.45 6.30 9.44
N VAL A 489 -9.93 6.03 8.20
CA VAL A 489 -9.08 5.64 7.07
C VAL A 489 -8.05 6.74 6.77
N ARG A 490 -8.48 8.01 6.67
CA ARG A 490 -7.55 9.15 6.49
C ARG A 490 -6.51 9.20 7.58
N GLN A 491 -6.95 9.15 8.83
CA GLN A 491 -6.06 9.21 10.00
C GLN A 491 -5.05 8.06 9.99
N GLY A 492 -5.49 6.84 9.71
CA GLY A 492 -4.63 5.67 9.63
C GLY A 492 -3.61 5.78 8.50
N VAL A 493 -4.04 6.11 7.28
CA VAL A 493 -3.15 6.26 6.12
C VAL A 493 -2.11 7.34 6.36
N VAL A 494 -2.50 8.54 6.80
CA VAL A 494 -1.56 9.64 7.07
C VAL A 494 -0.56 9.25 8.15
N THR A 495 -1.01 8.58 9.22
CA THR A 495 -0.13 8.12 10.31
C THR A 495 0.92 7.13 9.78
N TYR A 496 0.52 6.17 8.94
CA TYR A 496 1.44 5.18 8.40
C TYR A 496 2.32 5.74 7.26
N LYS A 497 1.86 6.73 6.50
CA LYS A 497 2.75 7.47 5.58
C LYS A 497 3.83 8.25 6.34
N LEU A 498 3.53 8.78 7.54
CA LEU A 498 4.55 9.37 8.42
C LEU A 498 5.55 8.32 8.89
N ALA A 499 5.08 7.13 9.28
CA ALA A 499 5.95 6.03 9.71
C ALA A 499 6.86 5.55 8.57
N ALA A 500 6.30 5.33 7.37
CA ALA A 500 7.04 4.95 6.17
C ALA A 500 8.09 6.01 5.79
N HIS A 501 7.70 7.27 5.81
CA HIS A 501 8.60 8.38 5.52
C HIS A 501 9.75 8.49 6.55
N ALA A 502 9.47 8.32 7.84
CA ALA A 502 10.50 8.28 8.87
C ALA A 502 11.46 7.10 8.68
N ALA A 503 10.96 5.94 8.27
CA ALA A 503 11.77 4.78 7.93
C ALA A 503 12.68 5.05 6.72
N ASP A 504 12.16 5.68 5.67
CA ASP A 504 12.92 6.03 4.46
C ASP A 504 14.01 7.07 4.74
N LEU A 505 13.73 8.06 5.60
CA LEU A 505 14.76 8.99 6.11
C LEU A 505 15.86 8.24 6.86
N ALA A 506 15.49 7.34 7.76
CA ALA A 506 16.45 6.57 8.57
C ALA A 506 17.30 5.62 7.72
N LYS A 507 16.75 5.03 6.66
CA LYS A 507 17.50 4.26 5.65
C LYS A 507 18.48 5.12 4.85
N GLY A 508 18.30 6.43 4.83
CA GLY A 508 19.07 7.33 3.98
C GLY A 508 18.55 7.36 2.53
N HIS A 509 17.27 7.07 2.30
CA HIS A 509 16.69 7.12 0.95
C HIS A 509 16.72 8.56 0.41
N PRO A 510 17.42 8.84 -0.71
CA PRO A 510 17.67 10.22 -1.14
C PRO A 510 16.39 11.03 -1.37
N ALA A 511 15.37 10.43 -1.94
CA ALA A 511 14.09 11.11 -2.24
C ALA A 511 13.34 11.58 -0.98
N ALA A 512 13.53 10.92 0.18
CA ALA A 512 12.82 11.28 1.42
C ALA A 512 13.23 12.65 1.94
N PHE A 513 14.50 13.04 1.81
CA PHE A 513 15.03 14.28 2.39
C PHE A 513 14.55 15.56 1.72
N VAL A 514 14.17 15.51 0.44
CA VAL A 514 13.82 16.70 -0.37
C VAL A 514 12.64 17.45 0.25
N ARG A 515 11.59 16.72 0.61
CA ARG A 515 10.36 17.30 1.17
C ARG A 515 10.58 17.89 2.55
N ASP A 516 11.35 17.20 3.42
CA ASP A 516 11.70 17.70 4.76
C ASP A 516 12.58 18.94 4.71
N TYR A 517 13.54 18.99 3.79
CA TYR A 517 14.36 20.18 3.57
C TYR A 517 13.49 21.38 3.17
N ALA A 518 12.61 21.20 2.18
CA ALA A 518 11.69 22.24 1.73
C ALA A 518 10.76 22.73 2.86
N MET A 519 10.20 21.80 3.63
CA MET A 519 9.36 22.10 4.79
C MET A 519 10.12 22.90 5.83
N SER A 520 11.32 22.48 6.20
CA SER A 520 12.14 23.16 7.21
C SER A 520 12.51 24.58 6.78
N LYS A 521 12.86 24.76 5.49
CA LYS A 521 13.12 26.07 4.92
C LYS A 521 11.87 26.95 4.95
N ALA A 522 10.72 26.44 4.51
CA ALA A 522 9.45 27.16 4.54
C ALA A 522 9.06 27.57 5.96
N ARG A 523 9.29 26.71 6.98
CA ARG A 523 9.06 27.02 8.40
C ARG A 523 9.95 28.16 8.88
N PHE A 524 11.22 28.14 8.59
CA PHE A 524 12.14 29.20 9.00
C PHE A 524 11.82 30.54 8.32
N GLU A 525 11.30 30.51 7.10
CA GLU A 525 10.95 31.69 6.29
C GLU A 525 9.52 32.20 6.55
N PHE A 526 8.72 31.50 7.37
CA PHE A 526 7.30 31.79 7.63
C PHE A 526 6.43 31.77 6.36
N ARG A 527 6.78 30.93 5.40
CA ARG A 527 5.96 30.69 4.20
C ARG A 527 4.86 29.69 4.56
N TRP A 528 3.81 30.16 5.24
CA TRP A 528 2.77 29.32 5.83
C TRP A 528 2.06 28.44 4.82
N ARG A 529 1.70 29.00 3.66
CA ARG A 529 1.04 28.22 2.59
C ARG A 529 1.91 27.05 2.14
N ASP A 530 3.21 27.27 1.93
CA ASP A 530 4.15 26.20 1.55
C ASP A 530 4.23 25.12 2.63
N GLN A 531 4.20 25.50 3.93
CA GLN A 531 4.19 24.53 5.02
C GLN A 531 2.94 23.65 4.98
N PHE A 532 1.76 24.22 4.70
CA PHE A 532 0.53 23.44 4.58
C PHE A 532 0.62 22.51 3.37
N HIS A 533 0.97 23.04 2.19
CA HIS A 533 1.05 22.29 0.94
C HIS A 533 2.08 21.15 0.99
N LEU A 534 3.19 21.33 1.69
CA LEU A 534 4.22 20.33 1.89
C LEU A 534 3.84 19.27 2.93
N SER A 535 2.83 19.50 3.77
CA SER A 535 2.43 18.50 4.77
C SER A 535 1.76 17.28 4.10
N LEU A 536 1.76 16.13 4.77
CA LEU A 536 1.05 14.93 4.30
C LEU A 536 -0.47 15.12 4.38
N ASP A 537 -0.92 15.98 5.29
CA ASP A 537 -2.32 16.39 5.45
C ASP A 537 -2.44 17.92 5.40
N PRO A 538 -2.44 18.52 4.20
CA PRO A 538 -2.42 19.97 4.03
C PRO A 538 -3.69 20.64 4.56
N GLU A 539 -4.84 20.02 4.44
CA GLU A 539 -6.12 20.55 4.92
C GLU A 539 -6.12 20.68 6.45
N ARG A 540 -5.69 19.63 7.16
CA ARG A 540 -5.60 19.62 8.62
C ARG A 540 -4.55 20.59 9.14
N ALA A 541 -3.41 20.70 8.45
CA ALA A 541 -2.36 21.64 8.82
C ALA A 541 -2.86 23.09 8.74
N GLN A 542 -3.58 23.44 7.68
CA GLN A 542 -4.20 24.75 7.51
C GLN A 542 -5.30 24.99 8.55
N GLU A 543 -6.19 24.03 8.75
CA GLU A 543 -7.27 24.13 9.74
C GLU A 543 -6.73 24.45 11.13
N PHE A 544 -5.74 23.71 11.61
CA PHE A 544 -5.16 23.93 12.94
C PHE A 544 -4.47 25.27 13.09
N HIS A 545 -3.81 25.75 12.04
CA HIS A 545 -3.22 27.07 12.03
C HIS A 545 -4.29 28.16 12.12
N ASP A 546 -5.36 28.02 11.33
CA ASP A 546 -6.39 29.04 11.17
C ASP A 546 -7.36 29.10 12.34
N GLN A 547 -7.59 27.99 13.07
CA GLN A 547 -8.47 27.95 14.26
C GLN A 547 -8.14 28.99 15.32
N THR A 548 -6.87 29.34 15.46
CA THR A 548 -6.37 30.23 16.51
C THR A 548 -5.99 31.62 16.00
N LEU A 549 -6.14 31.86 14.69
CA LEU A 549 -5.83 33.11 14.01
C LEU A 549 -7.04 33.56 13.14
N PRO A 550 -8.11 34.09 13.75
CA PRO A 550 -9.37 34.33 13.05
C PRO A 550 -9.32 35.46 12.00
N GLU A 551 -8.34 36.38 12.12
CA GLU A 551 -8.17 37.48 11.17
C GLU A 551 -7.21 37.09 10.03
N GLU A 552 -7.61 37.32 8.77
CA GLU A 552 -6.77 37.05 7.57
C GLU A 552 -5.40 37.75 7.66
N SER A 553 -5.35 38.96 8.19
CA SER A 553 -4.11 39.72 8.41
C SER A 553 -3.13 39.05 9.39
N GLN A 554 -3.60 38.13 10.21
CA GLN A 554 -2.79 37.38 11.19
C GLN A 554 -2.20 36.11 10.61
N LYS A 555 -2.84 35.49 9.61
CA LYS A 555 -2.45 34.20 9.02
C LYS A 555 -1.12 34.26 8.27
N GLU A 556 -0.69 35.44 7.82
CA GLU A 556 0.59 35.64 7.10
C GLU A 556 1.70 36.23 7.96
N LYS A 557 1.49 36.39 9.27
CA LYS A 557 2.50 36.97 10.18
C LYS A 557 3.67 36.03 10.45
N HIS A 558 4.81 36.60 10.81
CA HIS A 558 6.04 35.87 11.12
C HIS A 558 6.05 35.31 12.55
N PHE A 559 4.95 34.71 12.98
CA PHE A 559 4.78 33.93 14.21
C PHE A 559 3.47 33.16 14.16
N CYS A 560 3.33 32.14 14.98
CA CYS A 560 2.07 31.41 15.19
C CYS A 560 1.47 31.75 16.54
N SER A 561 0.22 31.38 16.77
CA SER A 561 -0.50 31.62 18.02
C SER A 561 0.17 31.01 19.26
N MET A 562 0.94 29.93 19.10
CA MET A 562 1.64 29.25 20.21
C MET A 562 2.72 30.15 20.84
N CYS A 563 3.54 30.81 20.01
CA CYS A 563 4.63 31.67 20.51
C CYS A 563 4.25 33.16 20.61
N GLY A 564 3.30 33.61 19.78
CA GLY A 564 2.98 35.02 19.63
C GLY A 564 4.15 35.84 19.05
N GLU A 565 3.97 37.15 19.02
CA GLU A 565 4.91 38.07 18.36
C GLU A 565 6.28 38.17 19.04
N HIS A 566 6.32 38.13 20.38
CA HIS A 566 7.52 38.43 21.17
C HIS A 566 8.37 37.20 21.51
N PHE A 567 7.79 36.02 21.54
CA PHE A 567 8.46 34.79 21.98
C PHE A 567 8.84 33.82 20.86
N CYS A 568 8.62 34.17 19.59
CA CYS A 568 8.97 33.30 18.48
C CYS A 568 10.49 33.23 18.31
N SER A 569 11.07 32.06 18.60
CA SER A 569 12.50 31.80 18.51
C SER A 569 13.05 31.97 17.10
N MET A 570 12.31 31.54 16.06
CA MET A 570 12.74 31.69 14.65
C MET A 570 12.80 33.17 14.25
N ARG A 571 11.84 33.99 14.69
CA ARG A 571 11.87 35.43 14.46
C ARG A 571 13.05 36.11 15.19
N ALA A 572 13.32 35.72 16.42
CA ALA A 572 14.49 36.21 17.18
C ALA A 572 15.80 35.77 16.50
N ASN A 573 15.88 34.53 16.06
CA ASN A 573 17.05 33.98 15.37
C ASN A 573 17.37 34.73 14.06
N ARG A 574 16.37 35.07 13.26
CA ARG A 574 16.56 35.91 12.06
C ARG A 574 17.16 37.30 12.39
N LYS A 575 16.78 37.91 13.51
CA LYS A 575 17.33 39.21 13.93
C LYS A 575 18.81 39.12 14.28
N PHE A 576 19.23 38.17 15.12
CA PHE A 576 20.63 38.10 15.50
C PHE A 576 21.54 37.56 14.39
N ARG A 577 21.05 36.69 13.49
CA ARG A 577 21.82 36.29 12.28
C ARG A 577 22.19 37.50 11.42
N LYS A 578 21.27 38.40 11.18
CA LYS A 578 21.55 39.68 10.47
C LYS A 578 22.62 40.51 11.17
N ALA A 579 22.54 40.62 12.50
CA ALA A 579 23.56 41.35 13.27
C ALA A 579 24.95 40.71 13.16
N LEU A 580 25.04 39.36 13.22
CA LEU A 580 26.32 38.65 13.04
C LEU A 580 26.92 38.84 11.65
N GLN A 581 26.12 38.70 10.59
CA GLN A 581 26.57 38.91 9.21
C GLN A 581 27.05 40.33 8.93
N SER A 582 26.42 41.34 9.55
CA SER A 582 26.88 42.72 9.43
C SER A 582 28.21 42.96 10.16
N HIS A 583 28.54 42.18 11.20
CA HIS A 583 29.84 42.23 11.90
C HIS A 583 30.96 41.53 11.15
N GLU A 584 30.67 40.45 10.38
CA GLU A 584 31.65 39.78 9.57
C GLU A 584 32.02 40.53 8.27
N SER A 585 31.15 41.43 7.83
CA SER A 585 31.37 42.29 6.65
C SER A 585 31.96 43.65 6.95
N ALA A 586 32.16 44.00 8.21
CA ALA A 586 32.82 45.22 8.68
C ALA A 586 34.23 44.94 9.21
#